data_afdb9b9ff849cf298b9c05e7bfda5a8f
#
_entry.id   afdb9b9ff849cf298b9c05e7bfda5a8f
#
_cell.length_a   1.000
_cell.length_b   1.000
_cell.length_c   1.000
_cell.angle_alpha   90.00
_cell.angle_beta   90.00
_cell.angle_gamma   90.00
#
_symmetry.space_group_name_H-M   'P 1'
#
loop_
_entity.id
_entity.type
_entity.pdbx_description
1 polymer ?
#
loop_
_entity_poly.entity_id
_entity_poly.type
_entity_poly.pdbx_seq_one_letter_code
_entity_poly.pdbx_strand_id
1 'polypeptide(L)'
;PGSGYTFNNKIVGGVIPREYIPSVDAGIKEAIKNGVIAGYPIEDLKVELIFGSYHDVDSSEMSFKIAGSMAIQEACKKANPKLMEPIMKVEVIVPDEYLGDVMGDLNSRRGKIDGMTQRNQAQVVTAHVPLSSMFGYVTDLRSITQGRAVFHMEFSKYQQVSSSIETEILERVHGKKS
;
A
#
# COMPACT_ATOMS: atom_id res chain seq x y z
N PRO A 1 7.78 1.02 -8.34
CA PRO A 1 7.57 0.70 -6.94
C PRO A 1 8.75 1.14 -6.08
N GLY A 2 8.47 1.80 -4.92
CA GLY A 2 9.49 2.31 -4.02
C GLY A 2 10.14 3.63 -4.44
N SER A 3 9.65 4.30 -5.49
CA SER A 3 10.19 5.59 -5.95
C SER A 3 9.70 6.78 -5.10
N GLY A 4 8.65 6.58 -4.32
CA GLY A 4 8.06 7.62 -3.49
C GLY A 4 7.35 8.70 -4.28
N TYR A 5 7.33 9.90 -3.71
CA TYR A 5 6.68 11.07 -4.31
C TYR A 5 7.69 11.96 -5.04
N THR A 6 7.34 12.35 -6.27
CA THR A 6 8.12 13.32 -7.06
C THR A 6 7.21 14.41 -7.61
N PHE A 7 7.60 15.67 -7.42
CA PHE A 7 6.91 16.83 -7.96
C PHE A 7 7.81 17.58 -8.95
N ASN A 8 7.30 17.81 -10.15
CA ASN A 8 7.98 18.55 -11.20
C ASN A 8 7.17 19.76 -11.63
N ASN A 9 7.76 20.94 -11.50
CA ASN A 9 7.18 22.16 -12.05
C ASN A 9 7.51 22.25 -13.55
N LYS A 10 6.46 22.25 -14.39
CA LYS A 10 6.52 22.43 -15.85
C LYS A 10 5.81 23.69 -16.31
N ILE A 11 5.51 24.62 -15.41
CA ILE A 11 4.87 25.91 -15.74
C ILE A 11 5.76 26.69 -16.69
N VAL A 12 5.16 27.18 -17.77
CA VAL A 12 5.79 28.03 -18.78
C VAL A 12 5.08 29.38 -18.82
N GLY A 13 5.85 30.44 -19.09
CA GLY A 13 5.29 31.81 -19.24
C GLY A 13 4.80 32.47 -17.95
N GLY A 14 5.08 31.88 -16.77
CA GLY A 14 4.75 32.49 -15.49
C GLY A 14 3.23 32.56 -15.20
N VAL A 15 2.43 31.69 -15.80
CA VAL A 15 0.96 31.64 -15.61
C VAL A 15 0.56 31.37 -14.16
N ILE A 16 1.45 30.75 -13.38
CA ILE A 16 1.42 30.70 -11.92
C ILE A 16 2.69 31.36 -11.41
N PRO A 17 2.61 32.41 -10.55
CA PRO A 17 3.78 33.02 -9.93
C PRO A 17 4.59 31.97 -9.15
N ARG A 18 5.92 32.08 -9.23
CA ARG A 18 6.85 31.08 -8.63
C ARG A 18 6.65 30.89 -7.13
N GLU A 19 6.26 31.95 -6.44
CA GLU A 19 6.00 31.95 -4.99
C GLU A 19 4.86 31.03 -4.57
N TYR A 20 3.90 30.73 -5.46
CA TYR A 20 2.76 29.84 -5.18
C TYR A 20 2.99 28.38 -5.56
N ILE A 21 4.04 28.05 -6.29
CA ILE A 21 4.38 26.66 -6.64
C ILE A 21 4.57 25.77 -5.40
N PRO A 22 5.28 26.21 -4.34
CA PRO A 22 5.37 25.43 -3.10
C PRO A 22 4.03 25.17 -2.43
N SER A 23 3.08 26.09 -2.53
CA SER A 23 1.73 25.93 -1.97
C SER A 23 0.94 24.85 -2.70
N VAL A 24 1.06 24.77 -4.03
CA VAL A 24 0.48 23.68 -4.83
C VAL A 24 1.05 22.32 -4.40
N ASP A 25 2.36 22.20 -4.31
CA ASP A 25 3.03 20.97 -3.86
C ASP A 25 2.59 20.56 -2.44
N ALA A 26 2.50 21.52 -1.53
CA ALA A 26 2.01 21.27 -0.17
C ALA A 26 0.59 20.74 -0.13
N GLY A 27 -0.32 21.31 -0.93
CA GLY A 27 -1.70 20.84 -1.05
C GLY A 27 -1.79 19.43 -1.62
N ILE A 28 -0.99 19.11 -2.61
CA ILE A 28 -0.89 17.77 -3.19
C ILE A 28 -0.39 16.76 -2.15
N LYS A 29 0.69 17.07 -1.43
CA LYS A 29 1.25 16.21 -0.39
C LYS A 29 0.27 15.92 0.74
N GLU A 30 -0.54 16.88 1.12
CA GLU A 30 -1.58 16.69 2.12
C GLU A 30 -2.71 15.77 1.60
N ALA A 31 -3.14 15.97 0.36
CA ALA A 31 -4.17 15.15 -0.26
C ALA A 31 -3.76 13.68 -0.42
N ILE A 32 -2.53 13.41 -0.85
CA ILE A 32 -2.05 12.03 -1.06
C ILE A 32 -1.90 11.24 0.25
N LYS A 33 -1.67 11.92 1.39
CA LYS A 33 -1.63 11.26 2.70
C LYS A 33 -2.97 10.67 3.11
N ASN A 34 -4.06 11.30 2.71
CA ASN A 34 -5.43 10.88 3.01
C ASN A 34 -6.00 9.92 1.95
N GLY A 35 -5.36 9.85 0.78
CA GLY A 35 -5.82 9.04 -0.34
C GLY A 35 -7.17 9.48 -0.91
N VAL A 36 -7.68 8.71 -1.87
CA VAL A 36 -8.91 9.05 -2.60
C VAL A 36 -9.98 7.96 -2.58
N ILE A 37 -9.65 6.75 -2.11
CA ILE A 37 -10.59 5.62 -2.08
C ILE A 37 -11.03 5.28 -0.66
N ALA A 38 -10.09 4.95 0.22
CA ALA A 38 -10.38 4.35 1.52
C ALA A 38 -9.58 4.98 2.68
N GLY A 39 -9.05 6.19 2.49
CA GLY A 39 -8.26 6.88 3.51
C GLY A 39 -6.82 6.38 3.66
N TYR A 40 -6.36 5.53 2.76
CA TYR A 40 -4.97 5.08 2.73
C TYR A 40 -4.11 5.99 1.86
N PRO A 41 -2.85 6.26 2.23
CA PRO A 41 -1.94 7.08 1.44
C PRO A 41 -1.76 6.56 0.01
N ILE A 42 -1.55 7.48 -0.92
CA ILE A 42 -1.13 7.15 -2.28
C ILE A 42 0.39 7.07 -2.29
N GLU A 43 0.92 5.95 -2.77
CA GLU A 43 2.36 5.69 -2.87
C GLU A 43 2.83 5.74 -4.32
N ASP A 44 4.15 6.01 -4.50
CA ASP A 44 4.84 5.96 -5.79
C ASP A 44 4.19 6.84 -6.86
N LEU A 45 4.07 8.13 -6.58
CA LEU A 45 3.40 9.10 -7.42
C LEU A 45 4.38 10.14 -7.98
N LYS A 46 4.38 10.32 -9.31
CA LYS A 46 5.02 11.44 -9.98
C LYS A 46 3.96 12.44 -10.42
N VAL A 47 4.11 13.69 -9.99
CA VAL A 47 3.22 14.80 -10.35
C VAL A 47 3.97 15.82 -11.18
N GLU A 48 3.34 16.27 -12.26
CA GLU A 48 3.82 17.37 -13.09
C GLU A 48 2.79 18.50 -13.09
N LEU A 49 3.16 19.67 -12.59
CA LEU A 49 2.35 20.89 -12.67
C LEU A 49 2.59 21.53 -14.03
N ILE A 50 1.63 21.39 -14.93
CA ILE A 50 1.78 21.80 -16.33
C ILE A 50 1.06 23.11 -16.66
N PHE A 51 -0.01 23.42 -15.93
CA PHE A 51 -0.84 24.59 -16.19
C PHE A 51 -1.60 25.05 -14.95
N GLY A 52 -2.01 26.32 -14.95
CA GLY A 52 -2.87 26.93 -13.95
C GLY A 52 -3.21 28.36 -14.35
N SER A 53 -3.99 29.03 -13.51
CA SER A 53 -4.32 30.44 -13.67
C SER A 53 -4.05 31.21 -12.39
N TYR A 54 -3.80 32.50 -12.53
CA TYR A 54 -3.57 33.43 -11.43
C TYR A 54 -4.44 34.68 -11.64
N HIS A 55 -5.04 35.15 -10.57
CA HIS A 55 -5.80 36.38 -10.54
C HIS A 55 -5.48 37.19 -9.29
N ASP A 56 -5.14 38.46 -9.44
CA ASP A 56 -4.66 39.32 -8.34
C ASP A 56 -5.63 39.42 -7.16
N VAL A 57 -6.92 39.23 -7.40
CA VAL A 57 -7.97 39.46 -6.40
C VAL A 57 -8.25 38.25 -5.52
N ASP A 58 -8.11 37.03 -6.06
CA ASP A 58 -8.55 35.78 -5.41
C ASP A 58 -7.44 34.71 -5.28
N SER A 59 -6.22 35.05 -5.67
CA SER A 59 -5.07 34.17 -5.57
C SER A 59 -4.28 34.42 -4.29
N SER A 60 -4.01 33.33 -3.56
CA SER A 60 -3.24 33.34 -2.31
C SER A 60 -2.51 31.99 -2.17
N GLU A 61 -1.59 31.88 -1.23
CA GLU A 61 -0.96 30.60 -0.88
C GLU A 61 -2.03 29.54 -0.52
N MET A 62 -3.03 29.93 0.26
CA MET A 62 -4.11 29.02 0.66
C MET A 62 -4.95 28.58 -0.54
N SER A 63 -5.29 29.49 -1.45
CA SER A 63 -6.05 29.16 -2.67
C SER A 63 -5.31 28.17 -3.53
N PHE A 64 -4.01 28.33 -3.74
CA PHE A 64 -3.17 27.42 -4.50
C PHE A 64 -2.98 26.07 -3.79
N LYS A 65 -2.87 26.04 -2.48
CA LYS A 65 -2.84 24.80 -1.68
C LYS A 65 -4.14 24.02 -1.86
N ILE A 66 -5.29 24.65 -1.76
CA ILE A 66 -6.60 24.03 -1.96
C ILE A 66 -6.75 23.55 -3.41
N ALA A 67 -6.39 24.37 -4.37
CA ALA A 67 -6.45 24.02 -5.80
C ALA A 67 -5.59 22.79 -6.12
N GLY A 68 -4.37 22.73 -5.60
CA GLY A 68 -3.47 21.58 -5.75
C GLY A 68 -4.06 20.31 -5.13
N SER A 69 -4.63 20.41 -3.93
CA SER A 69 -5.31 19.30 -3.27
C SER A 69 -6.50 18.78 -4.08
N MET A 70 -7.35 19.67 -4.58
CA MET A 70 -8.52 19.30 -5.40
C MET A 70 -8.11 18.67 -6.73
N ALA A 71 -7.13 19.25 -7.41
CA ALA A 71 -6.65 18.77 -8.70
C ALA A 71 -6.08 17.35 -8.61
N ILE A 72 -5.24 17.07 -7.63
CA ILE A 72 -4.68 15.72 -7.46
C ILE A 72 -5.73 14.69 -7.09
N GLN A 73 -6.69 15.04 -6.23
CA GLN A 73 -7.79 14.14 -5.87
C GLN A 73 -8.63 13.77 -7.09
N GLU A 74 -8.97 14.74 -7.92
CA GLU A 74 -9.73 14.49 -9.15
C GLU A 74 -8.95 13.66 -10.17
N ALA A 75 -7.67 13.99 -10.38
CA ALA A 75 -6.80 13.25 -11.26
C ALA A 75 -6.64 11.77 -10.81
N CYS A 76 -6.43 11.54 -9.53
CA CYS A 76 -6.30 10.18 -8.97
C CYS A 76 -7.61 9.40 -9.11
N LYS A 77 -8.77 10.00 -8.87
CA LYS A 77 -10.08 9.33 -9.07
C LYS A 77 -10.29 8.90 -10.53
N LYS A 78 -9.92 9.76 -11.49
CA LYS A 78 -9.99 9.45 -12.91
C LYS A 78 -8.98 8.39 -13.38
N ALA A 79 -7.87 8.25 -12.67
CA ALA A 79 -6.83 7.29 -12.97
C ALA A 79 -7.15 5.84 -12.56
N ASN A 80 -8.36 5.59 -12.05
CA ASN A 80 -8.79 4.27 -11.57
C ASN A 80 -7.84 3.70 -10.50
N PRO A 81 -7.74 4.34 -9.34
CA PRO A 81 -6.82 3.94 -8.29
C PRO A 81 -7.16 2.54 -7.76
N LYS A 82 -6.14 1.83 -7.30
CA LYS A 82 -6.26 0.46 -6.78
C LYS A 82 -5.76 0.39 -5.34
N LEU A 83 -6.46 -0.38 -4.52
CA LEU A 83 -5.97 -0.70 -3.20
C LEU A 83 -4.82 -1.70 -3.27
N MET A 84 -3.77 -1.41 -2.53
CA MET A 84 -2.59 -2.26 -2.41
C MET A 84 -2.51 -2.79 -0.97
N GLU A 85 -1.99 -3.99 -0.82
CA GLU A 85 -1.69 -4.56 0.50
C GLU A 85 -0.22 -4.97 0.58
N PRO A 86 0.42 -4.83 1.77
CA PRO A 86 1.77 -5.31 1.97
C PRO A 86 1.80 -6.84 1.99
N ILE A 87 2.70 -7.39 1.20
CA ILE A 87 2.99 -8.82 1.16
C ILE A 87 4.31 -9.07 1.87
N MET A 88 4.29 -10.02 2.79
CA MET A 88 5.44 -10.42 3.58
C MET A 88 6.05 -11.70 2.99
N LYS A 89 7.37 -11.72 2.91
CA LYS A 89 8.11 -12.98 2.71
C LYS A 89 8.25 -13.66 4.06
N VAL A 90 7.77 -14.87 4.16
CA VAL A 90 7.77 -15.69 5.38
C VAL A 90 8.61 -16.93 5.13
N GLU A 91 9.56 -17.19 6.01
CA GLU A 91 10.34 -18.43 6.03
C GLU A 91 10.02 -19.16 7.32
N VAL A 92 9.55 -20.40 7.23
CA VAL A 92 9.21 -21.25 8.38
C VAL A 92 10.17 -22.44 8.40
N ILE A 93 10.88 -22.60 9.50
CA ILE A 93 11.73 -23.77 9.75
C ILE A 93 10.93 -24.73 10.63
N VAL A 94 10.63 -25.90 10.10
CA VAL A 94 9.71 -26.85 10.73
C VAL A 94 10.19 -28.29 10.56
N PRO A 95 10.04 -29.16 11.58
CA PRO A 95 10.24 -30.61 11.43
C PRO A 95 9.30 -31.22 10.39
N ASP A 96 9.76 -32.27 9.71
CA ASP A 96 9.02 -32.95 8.64
C ASP A 96 7.59 -33.36 9.06
N GLU A 97 7.41 -33.79 10.30
CA GLU A 97 6.13 -34.26 10.85
C GLU A 97 5.03 -33.18 10.89
N TYR A 98 5.39 -31.87 10.93
CA TYR A 98 4.44 -30.76 10.95
C TYR A 98 4.38 -29.99 9.63
N LEU A 99 5.11 -30.42 8.62
CA LEU A 99 5.21 -29.70 7.34
C LEU A 99 3.84 -29.49 6.68
N GLY A 100 3.02 -30.55 6.64
CA GLY A 100 1.69 -30.47 6.05
C GLY A 100 0.77 -29.48 6.74
N ASP A 101 0.80 -29.45 8.07
CA ASP A 101 -0.01 -28.53 8.87
C ASP A 101 0.40 -27.08 8.66
N VAL A 102 1.73 -26.81 8.63
CA VAL A 102 2.27 -25.48 8.35
C VAL A 102 1.89 -25.00 6.95
N MET A 103 2.01 -25.86 5.95
CA MET A 103 1.63 -25.51 4.57
C MET A 103 0.12 -25.25 4.46
N GLY A 104 -0.71 -26.04 5.14
CA GLY A 104 -2.16 -25.85 5.20
C GLY A 104 -2.53 -24.52 5.85
N ASP A 105 -1.89 -24.18 6.98
CA ASP A 105 -2.10 -22.91 7.66
C ASP A 105 -1.68 -21.70 6.80
N LEU A 106 -0.49 -21.74 6.19
CA LEU A 106 -0.04 -20.68 5.29
C LEU A 106 -0.99 -20.49 4.08
N ASN A 107 -1.49 -21.56 3.50
CA ASN A 107 -2.49 -21.48 2.43
C ASN A 107 -3.81 -20.86 2.91
N SER A 108 -4.27 -21.21 4.11
CA SER A 108 -5.49 -20.62 4.69
C SER A 108 -5.37 -19.13 4.94
N ARG A 109 -4.14 -18.62 5.12
CA ARG A 109 -3.78 -17.21 5.28
C ARG A 109 -3.60 -16.46 3.95
N ARG A 110 -4.07 -17.01 2.85
CA ARG A 110 -3.87 -16.45 1.50
C ARG A 110 -2.39 -16.44 1.08
N GLY A 111 -1.59 -17.30 1.70
CA GLY A 111 -0.18 -17.45 1.40
C GLY A 111 0.03 -18.18 0.08
N LYS A 112 1.05 -17.73 -0.66
CA LYS A 112 1.56 -18.43 -1.83
C LYS A 112 2.90 -19.05 -1.44
N ILE A 113 2.97 -20.38 -1.45
CA ILE A 113 4.22 -21.11 -1.17
C ILE A 113 5.09 -21.04 -2.42
N ASP A 114 6.29 -20.52 -2.29
CA ASP A 114 7.25 -20.39 -3.39
C ASP A 114 8.14 -21.63 -3.52
N GLY A 115 8.44 -22.27 -2.39
CA GLY A 115 9.29 -23.43 -2.39
C GLY A 115 9.59 -23.97 -0.99
N MET A 116 10.25 -25.12 -1.01
CA MET A 116 10.73 -25.79 0.20
C MET A 116 12.16 -26.24 -0.03
N THR A 117 12.98 -26.13 1.01
CA THR A 117 14.35 -26.65 1.01
C THR A 117 14.59 -27.42 2.29
N GLN A 118 15.27 -28.56 2.17
CA GLN A 118 15.68 -29.32 3.34
C GLN A 118 16.97 -28.72 3.92
N ARG A 119 16.95 -28.49 5.23
CA ARG A 119 18.11 -28.02 5.97
C ARG A 119 18.30 -28.86 7.23
N ASN A 120 19.32 -29.71 7.20
CA ASN A 120 19.55 -30.73 8.25
C ASN A 120 18.33 -31.66 8.39
N GLN A 121 17.72 -31.71 9.58
CA GLN A 121 16.54 -32.52 9.89
C GLN A 121 15.24 -31.70 9.91
N ALA A 122 15.23 -30.55 9.23
CA ALA A 122 14.08 -29.66 9.16
C ALA A 122 13.84 -29.20 7.75
N GLN A 123 12.62 -28.84 7.45
CA GLN A 123 12.20 -28.17 6.20
C GLN A 123 12.16 -26.66 6.40
N VAL A 124 12.60 -25.92 5.38
CA VAL A 124 12.41 -24.49 5.30
C VAL A 124 11.35 -24.21 4.24
N VAL A 125 10.19 -23.75 4.67
CA VAL A 125 9.10 -23.35 3.77
C VAL A 125 9.21 -21.85 3.53
N THR A 126 9.28 -21.43 2.28
CA THR A 126 9.26 -20.02 1.89
C THR A 126 7.92 -19.71 1.25
N ALA A 127 7.25 -18.66 1.73
CA ALA A 127 5.95 -18.23 1.23
C ALA A 127 5.83 -16.70 1.21
N HIS A 128 4.95 -16.19 0.35
CA HIS A 128 4.49 -14.81 0.35
C HIS A 128 3.08 -14.74 0.89
N VAL A 129 2.87 -13.97 1.97
CA VAL A 129 1.61 -13.91 2.70
C VAL A 129 1.24 -12.45 2.95
N PRO A 130 -0.04 -12.05 2.74
CA PRO A 130 -0.48 -10.71 3.09
C PRO A 130 -0.28 -10.43 4.58
N LEU A 131 0.25 -9.26 4.93
CA LEU A 131 0.49 -8.87 6.33
C LEU A 131 -0.79 -8.97 7.17
N SER A 132 -1.93 -8.60 6.60
CA SER A 132 -3.23 -8.67 7.28
C SER A 132 -3.60 -10.08 7.75
N SER A 133 -3.08 -11.12 7.11
CA SER A 133 -3.30 -12.52 7.44
C SER A 133 -2.28 -13.08 8.46
N MET A 134 -1.26 -12.31 8.80
CA MET A 134 -0.16 -12.77 9.68
C MET A 134 -0.37 -12.45 11.16
N PHE A 135 -1.40 -11.67 11.49
CA PHE A 135 -1.72 -11.41 12.90
C PHE A 135 -2.09 -12.70 13.63
N GLY A 136 -1.47 -12.91 14.80
CA GLY A 136 -1.64 -14.14 15.59
C GLY A 136 -0.86 -15.36 15.09
N TYR A 137 -0.13 -15.26 13.98
CA TYR A 137 0.57 -16.39 13.38
C TYR A 137 1.53 -17.11 14.35
N VAL A 138 2.26 -16.38 15.19
CA VAL A 138 3.19 -16.96 16.17
C VAL A 138 2.49 -17.93 17.12
N THR A 139 1.28 -17.60 17.54
CA THR A 139 0.48 -18.44 18.46
C THR A 139 -0.01 -19.68 17.75
N ASP A 140 -0.54 -19.52 16.53
CA ASP A 140 -1.06 -20.64 15.75
C ASP A 140 0.08 -21.59 15.33
N LEU A 141 1.21 -21.05 14.89
CA LEU A 141 2.39 -21.85 14.56
C LEU A 141 2.89 -22.69 15.75
N ARG A 142 2.95 -22.09 16.94
CA ARG A 142 3.33 -22.81 18.17
C ARG A 142 2.33 -23.91 18.51
N SER A 143 1.05 -23.64 18.33
CA SER A 143 -0.01 -24.61 18.58
C SER A 143 0.08 -25.82 17.67
N ILE A 144 0.16 -25.62 16.34
CA ILE A 144 0.18 -26.70 15.35
C ILE A 144 1.49 -27.49 15.33
N THR A 145 2.61 -26.87 15.81
CA THR A 145 3.94 -27.50 15.80
C THR A 145 4.45 -27.86 17.19
N GLN A 146 3.61 -27.72 18.23
CA GLN A 146 4.02 -27.95 19.62
C GLN A 146 5.26 -27.13 20.01
N GLY A 147 5.38 -25.92 19.49
CA GLY A 147 6.51 -25.02 19.73
C GLY A 147 7.81 -25.40 19.01
N ARG A 148 7.79 -26.39 18.11
CA ARG A 148 9.00 -26.91 17.41
C ARG A 148 9.34 -26.21 16.10
N ALA A 149 8.55 -25.24 15.67
CA ALA A 149 8.85 -24.42 14.50
C ALA A 149 9.23 -22.99 14.90
N VAL A 150 10.03 -22.37 14.06
CA VAL A 150 10.34 -20.94 14.11
C VAL A 150 10.10 -20.32 12.76
N PHE A 151 9.77 -19.03 12.74
CA PHE A 151 9.62 -18.32 11.46
C PHE A 151 10.32 -16.96 11.50
N HIS A 152 10.67 -16.51 10.31
CA HIS A 152 11.12 -15.16 10.02
C HIS A 152 10.17 -14.52 9.01
N MET A 153 9.92 -13.22 9.17
CA MET A 153 9.04 -12.47 8.28
C MET A 153 9.65 -11.12 7.98
N GLU A 154 9.69 -10.79 6.70
CA GLU A 154 10.17 -9.48 6.21
C GLU A 154 9.24 -8.92 5.13
N PHE A 155 9.20 -7.60 5.00
CA PHE A 155 8.43 -6.97 3.92
C PHE A 155 9.03 -7.35 2.56
N SER A 156 8.18 -7.75 1.63
CA SER A 156 8.58 -8.09 0.26
C SER A 156 8.16 -7.01 -0.74
N LYS A 157 6.86 -6.76 -0.84
CA LYS A 157 6.30 -5.83 -1.83
C LYS A 157 4.88 -5.41 -1.46
N TYR A 158 4.39 -4.37 -2.13
CA TYR A 158 2.95 -4.12 -2.22
C TYR A 158 2.36 -4.86 -3.41
N GLN A 159 1.16 -5.39 -3.26
CA GLN A 159 0.40 -6.07 -4.30
C GLN A 159 -1.04 -5.61 -4.26
N GLN A 160 -1.66 -5.48 -5.44
CA GLN A 160 -3.07 -5.14 -5.54
C GLN A 160 -3.91 -6.21 -4.83
N VAL A 161 -4.86 -5.76 -4.01
CA VAL A 161 -5.84 -6.65 -3.38
C VAL A 161 -6.80 -7.23 -4.43
N SER A 162 -7.34 -8.41 -4.16
CA SER A 162 -8.41 -8.97 -5.00
C SER A 162 -9.67 -8.12 -4.91
N SER A 163 -10.52 -8.19 -5.94
CA SER A 163 -11.77 -7.42 -5.98
C SER A 163 -12.70 -7.71 -4.78
N SER A 164 -12.70 -8.95 -4.28
CA SER A 164 -13.49 -9.33 -3.10
C SER A 164 -12.97 -8.64 -1.84
N ILE A 165 -11.66 -8.61 -1.63
CA ILE A 165 -11.03 -7.91 -0.49
C ILE A 165 -11.20 -6.39 -0.62
N GLU A 166 -11.06 -5.84 -1.83
CA GLU A 166 -11.30 -4.41 -2.08
C GLU A 166 -12.72 -4.02 -1.68
N THR A 167 -13.72 -4.81 -2.09
CA THR A 167 -15.13 -4.58 -1.73
C THR A 167 -15.32 -4.61 -0.22
N GLU A 168 -14.79 -5.61 0.47
CA GLU A 168 -14.88 -5.72 1.93
C GLU A 168 -14.27 -4.51 2.64
N ILE A 169 -13.09 -4.06 2.19
CA ILE A 169 -12.42 -2.86 2.75
C ILE A 169 -13.29 -1.62 2.53
N LEU A 170 -13.82 -1.42 1.32
CA LEU A 170 -14.65 -0.26 0.99
C LEU A 170 -15.96 -0.25 1.77
N GLU A 171 -16.62 -1.40 1.93
CA GLU A 171 -17.82 -1.52 2.77
C GLU A 171 -17.55 -1.20 4.24
N ARG A 172 -16.41 -1.61 4.76
CA ARG A 172 -16.00 -1.31 6.14
C ARG A 172 -15.71 0.17 6.34
N VAL A 173 -15.08 0.83 5.36
CA VAL A 173 -14.70 2.24 5.45
C VAL A 173 -15.88 3.19 5.18
N HIS A 174 -16.70 2.88 4.20
CA HIS A 174 -17.79 3.75 3.73
C HIS A 174 -19.19 3.30 4.20
N GLY A 175 -19.29 2.20 4.92
CA GLY A 175 -20.55 1.54 5.23
C GLY A 175 -21.10 0.70 4.08
N LYS A 176 -21.92 -0.29 4.38
CA LYS A 176 -22.59 -1.08 3.34
C LYS A 176 -23.49 -0.15 2.53
N LYS A 177 -23.29 -0.07 1.24
CA LYS A 177 -24.31 0.50 0.35
C LYS A 177 -25.53 -0.43 0.40
N SER A 178 -26.59 0.03 1.05
CA SER A 178 -27.93 -0.60 1.01
C SER A 178 -28.50 -0.53 -0.41
#